data_b8780a9259fbab8fc295a692116939cd
#
_entry.id   b8780a9259fbab8fc295a692116939cd
#
_cell.length_a   1.000
_cell.length_b   1.000
_cell.length_c   1.000
_cell.angle_alpha   90.00
_cell.angle_beta   90.00
_cell.angle_gamma   90.00
#
_symmetry.space_group_name_H-M   'P 1'
#
loop_
_entity.id
_entity.type
_entity.pdbx_description
1 polymer ?
#
loop_
_entity_poly.entity_id
_entity_poly.type
_entity_poly.pdbx_seq_one_letter_code
_entity_poly.pdbx_strand_id
1 'polypeptide(L)'
;MIQTAQHTLLDYQRDGFAVVEQVYAPAEIRALLAVIEQAGAQGGSFRRTADVFAIRNLLAELPALRPLIWNERFKELLHELLPAPQHLVKAIYFDKPAGSNWVVAWHQDLMVAVDRRAELPGFGPWNVRPEGVNVQPPRQYLDGICTLRIHLDACDAGNGALRVVPGSHRHGVIPAADIADFTPHAQVCPVPAGAVMLMKPLTLHASHRSLDERPRRVIHLEFSSQRLPAGLRWREDAAPAS
;
A
#
# COMPACT_ATOMS: atom_id res chain seq x y z
N MET A 1 11.45 -4.97 -23.11
CA MET A 1 10.91 -4.18 -21.99
C MET A 1 9.44 -3.81 -22.17
N ILE A 2 8.97 -3.27 -23.29
CA ILE A 2 7.56 -2.89 -23.52
C ILE A 2 6.57 -4.07 -23.41
N GLN A 3 6.94 -5.24 -23.92
CA GLN A 3 6.06 -6.42 -23.89
C GLN A 3 5.85 -7.00 -22.48
N THR A 4 6.84 -6.87 -21.59
CA THR A 4 6.75 -7.31 -20.18
C THR A 4 5.86 -6.40 -19.36
N ALA A 5 5.95 -5.09 -19.54
CA ALA A 5 5.11 -4.11 -18.84
C ALA A 5 3.63 -4.26 -19.22
N GLN A 6 3.33 -4.43 -20.50
CA GLN A 6 1.96 -4.64 -20.98
C GLN A 6 1.31 -5.90 -20.39
N HIS A 7 2.07 -7.01 -20.28
CA HIS A 7 1.57 -8.24 -19.67
C HIS A 7 1.28 -8.07 -18.19
N THR A 8 2.15 -7.39 -17.47
CA THR A 8 1.97 -7.08 -16.04
C THR A 8 0.73 -6.22 -15.78
N LEU A 9 0.45 -5.24 -16.64
CA LEU A 9 -0.77 -4.42 -16.53
C LEU A 9 -2.04 -5.22 -16.81
N LEU A 10 -2.01 -6.15 -17.77
CA LEU A 10 -3.14 -7.06 -18.03
C LEU A 10 -3.41 -7.97 -16.82
N ASP A 11 -2.36 -8.52 -16.20
CA ASP A 11 -2.49 -9.31 -14.98
C ASP A 11 -3.05 -8.47 -13.83
N TYR A 12 -2.55 -7.24 -13.63
CA TYR A 12 -3.10 -6.31 -12.64
C TYR A 12 -4.59 -6.03 -12.84
N GLN A 13 -5.03 -5.85 -14.08
CA GLN A 13 -6.46 -5.62 -14.38
C GLN A 13 -7.30 -6.89 -14.18
N ARG A 14 -6.77 -8.05 -14.56
CA ARG A 14 -7.46 -9.34 -14.44
C ARG A 14 -7.54 -9.82 -13.00
N ASP A 15 -6.43 -9.82 -12.29
CA ASP A 15 -6.28 -10.47 -11.00
C ASP A 15 -6.38 -9.51 -9.81
N GLY A 16 -6.26 -8.19 -10.07
CA GLY A 16 -6.27 -7.15 -9.05
C GLY A 16 -4.92 -6.91 -8.40
N PHE A 17 -3.88 -7.64 -8.80
CA PHE A 17 -2.50 -7.44 -8.38
C PHE A 17 -1.52 -7.92 -9.45
N ALA A 18 -0.28 -7.43 -9.38
CA ALA A 18 0.83 -7.89 -10.19
C ALA A 18 2.16 -7.51 -9.49
N VAL A 19 3.27 -8.09 -9.94
CA VAL A 19 4.61 -7.76 -9.45
C VAL A 19 5.45 -7.22 -10.61
N VAL A 20 6.03 -6.04 -10.42
CA VAL A 20 6.98 -5.42 -11.34
C VAL A 20 8.36 -5.51 -10.72
N GLU A 21 9.23 -6.31 -11.32
CA GLU A 21 10.58 -6.53 -10.81
C GLU A 21 11.54 -5.41 -11.22
N GLN A 22 12.66 -5.28 -10.47
CA GLN A 22 13.76 -4.38 -10.79
C GLN A 22 13.38 -2.89 -10.92
N VAL A 23 12.36 -2.43 -10.18
CA VAL A 23 12.01 -1.01 -10.13
C VAL A 23 13.07 -0.22 -9.36
N TYR A 24 13.63 -0.82 -8.32
CA TYR A 24 14.70 -0.26 -7.51
C TYR A 24 15.96 -1.13 -7.55
N ALA A 25 17.11 -0.50 -7.81
CA ALA A 25 18.40 -1.15 -7.68
C ALA A 25 18.76 -1.39 -6.18
N PRO A 26 19.64 -2.34 -5.88
CA PRO A 26 20.07 -2.59 -4.48
C PRO A 26 20.64 -1.36 -3.77
N ALA A 27 21.29 -0.44 -4.49
CA ALA A 27 21.81 0.80 -3.91
C ALA A 27 20.68 1.76 -3.51
N GLU A 28 19.60 1.85 -4.31
CA GLU A 28 18.42 2.68 -4.02
C GLU A 28 17.66 2.15 -2.80
N ILE A 29 17.51 0.82 -2.70
CA ILE A 29 16.93 0.18 -1.50
C ILE A 29 17.74 0.49 -0.25
N ARG A 30 19.08 0.40 -0.32
CA ARG A 30 19.94 0.78 0.83
C ARG A 30 19.78 2.25 1.22
N ALA A 31 19.64 3.16 0.25
CA ALA A 31 19.42 4.58 0.51
C ALA A 31 18.08 4.82 1.22
N LEU A 32 16.98 4.17 0.77
CA LEU A 32 15.67 4.23 1.44
C LEU A 32 15.75 3.74 2.88
N LEU A 33 16.38 2.58 3.09
CA LEU A 33 16.55 2.01 4.43
C LEU A 33 17.38 2.91 5.35
N ALA A 34 18.47 3.51 4.86
CA ALA A 34 19.31 4.40 5.64
C ALA A 34 18.53 5.63 6.17
N VAL A 35 17.65 6.23 5.38
CA VAL A 35 16.79 7.34 5.81
C VAL A 35 15.81 6.88 6.90
N ILE A 36 15.18 5.71 6.74
CA ILE A 36 14.21 5.17 7.70
C ILE A 36 14.90 4.82 9.03
N GLU A 37 16.06 4.19 8.99
CA GLU A 37 16.83 3.77 10.17
C GLU A 37 17.35 4.98 10.96
N GLN A 38 17.78 6.05 10.28
CA GLN A 38 18.26 7.28 10.92
C GLN A 38 17.16 8.04 11.65
N ALA A 39 15.92 7.97 11.16
CA ALA A 39 14.80 8.69 11.75
C ALA A 39 14.44 8.18 13.17
N GLY A 40 14.75 6.94 13.45
CA GLY A 40 14.42 6.29 14.73
C GLY A 40 12.91 6.28 15.01
N ALA A 41 12.55 5.91 16.23
CA ALA A 41 11.13 5.92 16.66
C ALA A 41 10.76 7.23 17.36
N GLN A 42 10.87 8.36 16.68
CA GLN A 42 10.52 9.67 17.22
C GLN A 42 9.34 10.25 16.42
N GLY A 43 8.20 10.52 17.10
CA GLY A 43 7.04 11.16 16.49
C GLY A 43 5.71 10.47 16.78
N GLY A 44 4.60 11.23 16.72
CA GLY A 44 3.24 10.73 17.01
C GLY A 44 2.66 9.77 15.96
N SER A 45 3.25 9.75 14.76
CA SER A 45 2.83 8.88 13.65
C SER A 45 3.49 7.50 13.68
N PHE A 46 4.39 7.27 14.62
CA PHE A 46 5.11 6.00 14.78
C PHE A 46 4.30 5.04 15.66
N ARG A 47 3.82 3.96 15.07
CA ARG A 47 3.21 2.87 15.81
C ARG A 47 4.23 1.75 16.03
N ARG A 48 4.58 1.50 17.28
CA ARG A 48 5.50 0.43 17.69
C ARG A 48 4.78 -0.55 18.60
N THR A 49 4.83 -1.82 18.25
CA THR A 49 4.49 -2.95 19.14
C THR A 49 5.64 -3.94 19.10
N ALA A 50 5.63 -4.99 19.95
CA ALA A 50 6.65 -6.03 19.93
C ALA A 50 6.78 -6.72 18.56
N ASP A 51 5.66 -6.80 17.80
CA ASP A 51 5.58 -7.57 16.55
C ASP A 51 5.54 -6.71 15.28
N VAL A 52 5.33 -5.40 15.39
CA VAL A 52 5.18 -4.49 14.25
C VAL A 52 5.65 -3.09 14.58
N PHE A 53 6.37 -2.54 13.64
CA PHE A 53 6.65 -1.12 13.57
C PHE A 53 6.00 -0.54 12.30
N ALA A 54 5.31 0.59 12.43
CA ALA A 54 4.74 1.27 11.29
C ALA A 54 4.87 2.78 11.44
N ILE A 55 5.24 3.46 10.35
CA ILE A 55 5.23 4.91 10.24
C ILE A 55 4.08 5.29 9.30
N ARG A 56 3.08 5.95 9.86
CA ARG A 56 1.96 6.53 9.10
C ARG A 56 2.34 7.94 8.67
N ASN A 57 1.69 8.45 7.61
CA ASN A 57 2.03 9.74 7.00
C ASN A 57 3.53 9.82 6.64
N LEU A 58 4.03 8.73 6.08
CA LEU A 58 5.47 8.48 5.90
C LEU A 58 6.22 9.67 5.29
N LEU A 59 5.64 10.29 4.26
CA LEU A 59 6.33 11.36 3.51
C LEU A 59 6.22 12.74 4.18
N ALA A 60 5.31 12.91 5.13
CA ALA A 60 5.30 14.08 6.02
C ALA A 60 6.31 13.91 7.17
N GLU A 61 6.43 12.70 7.70
CA GLU A 61 7.40 12.38 8.77
C GLU A 61 8.84 12.31 8.24
N LEU A 62 9.03 11.77 7.05
CA LEU A 62 10.34 11.55 6.41
C LEU A 62 10.36 12.13 4.98
N PRO A 63 10.36 13.45 4.80
CA PRO A 63 10.32 14.07 3.47
C PRO A 63 11.53 13.73 2.60
N ALA A 64 12.67 13.39 3.20
CA ALA A 64 13.88 12.93 2.51
C ALA A 64 13.67 11.63 1.71
N LEU A 65 12.61 10.86 1.97
CA LEU A 65 12.25 9.70 1.16
C LEU A 65 11.67 10.07 -0.21
N ARG A 66 11.08 11.25 -0.37
CA ARG A 66 10.42 11.63 -1.65
C ARG A 66 11.35 11.48 -2.85
N PRO A 67 12.53 12.13 -2.93
CA PRO A 67 13.39 12.00 -4.09
C PRO A 67 13.92 10.57 -4.31
N LEU A 68 14.01 9.76 -3.26
CA LEU A 68 14.47 8.37 -3.35
C LEU A 68 13.38 7.43 -3.86
N ILE A 69 12.11 7.67 -3.50
CA ILE A 69 10.96 6.87 -3.95
C ILE A 69 10.66 7.16 -5.43
N TRP A 70 10.64 8.44 -5.84
CA TRP A 70 10.31 8.84 -7.20
C TRP A 70 11.49 8.73 -8.16
N ASN A 71 12.14 7.53 -8.27
CA ASN A 71 13.10 7.26 -9.34
C ASN A 71 12.39 7.19 -10.70
N GLU A 72 13.13 7.19 -11.81
CA GLU A 72 12.54 7.24 -13.15
C GLU A 72 11.64 6.03 -13.44
N ARG A 73 12.03 4.81 -13.04
CA ARG A 73 11.22 3.59 -13.26
C ARG A 73 9.91 3.61 -12.48
N PHE A 74 9.92 4.13 -11.26
CA PHE A 74 8.71 4.28 -10.46
C PHE A 74 7.75 5.31 -11.07
N LYS A 75 8.28 6.44 -11.58
CA LYS A 75 7.48 7.45 -12.28
C LYS A 75 6.85 6.89 -13.55
N GLU A 76 7.62 6.17 -14.36
CA GLU A 76 7.12 5.50 -15.57
C GLU A 76 5.99 4.53 -15.21
N LEU A 77 6.21 3.65 -14.23
CA LEU A 77 5.21 2.69 -13.76
C LEU A 77 3.93 3.39 -13.27
N LEU A 78 4.06 4.45 -12.47
CA LEU A 78 2.91 5.19 -11.97
C LEU A 78 2.14 5.88 -13.10
N HIS A 79 2.85 6.42 -14.10
CA HIS A 79 2.23 7.05 -15.27
C HIS A 79 1.46 6.04 -16.14
N GLU A 80 1.98 4.81 -16.29
CA GLU A 80 1.29 3.73 -17.02
C GLU A 80 0.02 3.24 -16.30
N LEU A 81 0.04 3.26 -14.96
CA LEU A 81 -1.09 2.78 -14.13
C LEU A 81 -2.22 3.81 -13.99
N LEU A 82 -1.89 5.08 -13.86
CA LEU A 82 -2.83 6.15 -13.57
C LEU A 82 -2.60 7.36 -14.49
N PRO A 83 -3.67 7.88 -15.13
CA PRO A 83 -3.59 9.16 -15.82
C PRO A 83 -3.31 10.31 -14.84
N ALA A 84 -2.68 11.38 -15.29
CA ALA A 84 -2.52 12.60 -14.51
C ALA A 84 -3.85 13.35 -14.35
N PRO A 85 -4.08 14.07 -13.22
CA PRO A 85 -3.16 14.21 -12.08
C PRO A 85 -3.12 12.95 -11.21
N GLN A 86 -1.96 12.72 -10.55
CA GLN A 86 -1.77 11.60 -9.65
C GLN A 86 -1.70 12.11 -8.21
N HIS A 87 -2.76 11.87 -7.45
CA HIS A 87 -2.88 12.27 -6.06
C HIS A 87 -2.36 11.18 -5.13
N LEU A 88 -1.52 11.52 -4.19
CA LEU A 88 -1.09 10.60 -3.15
C LEU A 88 -2.16 10.51 -2.05
N VAL A 89 -2.79 9.35 -1.96
CA VAL A 89 -3.88 9.08 -1.00
C VAL A 89 -3.33 8.71 0.36
N LYS A 90 -2.29 7.85 0.39
CA LYS A 90 -1.74 7.29 1.62
C LYS A 90 -0.28 6.89 1.42
N ALA A 91 0.56 7.11 2.44
CA ALA A 91 1.92 6.64 2.51
C ALA A 91 2.20 6.02 3.89
N ILE A 92 2.57 4.74 3.92
CA ILE A 92 2.87 4.00 5.16
C ILE A 92 4.12 3.15 4.96
N TYR A 93 5.02 3.18 5.92
CA TYR A 93 6.05 2.18 6.06
C TYR A 93 5.58 1.08 7.03
N PHE A 94 5.77 -0.15 6.65
CA PHE A 94 5.53 -1.32 7.48
C PHE A 94 6.83 -2.09 7.67
N ASP A 95 7.14 -2.38 8.92
CA ASP A 95 8.22 -3.26 9.32
C ASP A 95 7.63 -4.41 10.13
N LYS A 96 7.78 -5.59 9.60
CA LYS A 96 7.47 -6.84 10.28
C LYS A 96 8.79 -7.49 10.66
N PRO A 97 9.22 -7.34 11.94
CA PRO A 97 10.49 -7.87 12.40
C PRO A 97 10.58 -9.38 12.23
N ALA A 98 11.81 -9.89 12.22
CA ALA A 98 12.09 -11.32 12.25
C ALA A 98 11.36 -12.00 13.42
N GLY A 99 10.80 -13.18 13.17
CA GLY A 99 10.06 -13.95 14.18
C GLY A 99 8.71 -13.33 14.62
N SER A 100 8.24 -12.28 13.95
CA SER A 100 6.98 -11.60 14.29
C SER A 100 5.78 -12.54 14.21
N ASN A 101 4.98 -12.58 15.29
CA ASN A 101 3.72 -13.33 15.35
C ASN A 101 2.53 -12.58 14.73
N TRP A 102 2.74 -11.40 14.19
CA TRP A 102 1.65 -10.61 13.64
C TRP A 102 1.01 -11.26 12.42
N VAL A 103 -0.26 -11.55 12.54
CA VAL A 103 -1.15 -12.05 11.48
C VAL A 103 -2.05 -10.90 11.03
N VAL A 104 -2.17 -10.71 9.74
CA VAL A 104 -3.20 -9.84 9.17
C VAL A 104 -4.32 -10.72 8.64
N ALA A 105 -5.49 -10.63 9.26
CA ALA A 105 -6.67 -11.35 8.83
C ALA A 105 -7.07 -10.97 7.40
N TRP A 106 -7.87 -11.78 6.74
CA TRP A 106 -8.44 -11.49 5.43
C TRP A 106 -9.24 -10.18 5.44
N HIS A 107 -8.89 -9.27 4.54
CA HIS A 107 -9.54 -7.96 4.42
C HIS A 107 -9.33 -7.37 3.03
N GLN A 108 -10.06 -6.29 2.78
CA GLN A 108 -9.88 -5.35 1.67
C GLN A 108 -9.46 -4.00 2.26
N ASP A 109 -8.70 -3.20 1.53
CA ASP A 109 -8.30 -1.85 1.95
C ASP A 109 -9.43 -0.87 1.68
N LEU A 110 -10.38 -0.74 2.62
CA LEU A 110 -11.59 0.06 2.43
C LEU A 110 -11.47 1.51 2.89
N MET A 111 -10.43 1.84 3.69
CA MET A 111 -10.32 3.15 4.32
C MET A 111 -9.28 4.01 3.63
N VAL A 112 -9.67 5.21 3.21
CA VAL A 112 -8.77 6.21 2.64
C VAL A 112 -8.46 7.31 3.66
N ALA A 113 -7.29 7.95 3.51
CA ALA A 113 -6.86 9.06 4.36
C ALA A 113 -7.27 10.40 3.76
N VAL A 114 -7.92 11.26 4.55
CA VAL A 114 -8.42 12.57 4.14
C VAL A 114 -8.02 13.68 5.10
N ASP A 115 -8.07 14.93 4.64
CA ASP A 115 -7.65 16.11 5.41
C ASP A 115 -8.58 16.46 6.58
N ARG A 116 -9.88 16.14 6.46
CA ARG A 116 -10.88 16.42 7.48
C ARG A 116 -12.10 15.51 7.40
N ARG A 117 -12.93 15.49 8.43
CA ARG A 117 -14.28 14.93 8.36
C ARG A 117 -15.21 15.91 7.62
N ALA A 118 -16.12 15.36 6.80
CA ALA A 118 -17.15 16.11 6.09
C ALA A 118 -18.45 15.29 6.02
N GLU A 119 -19.59 15.95 5.99
CA GLU A 119 -20.89 15.30 5.77
C GLU A 119 -21.07 15.12 4.26
N LEU A 120 -20.84 13.90 3.77
CA LEU A 120 -20.89 13.58 2.34
C LEU A 120 -21.69 12.31 2.10
N PRO A 121 -22.64 12.30 1.14
CA PRO A 121 -23.42 11.11 0.81
C PRO A 121 -22.54 9.93 0.42
N GLY A 122 -22.77 8.77 1.05
CA GLY A 122 -22.06 7.54 0.75
C GLY A 122 -20.66 7.43 1.36
N PHE A 123 -20.18 8.46 2.08
CA PHE A 123 -18.93 8.40 2.84
C PHE A 123 -19.20 7.96 4.27
N GLY A 124 -18.57 6.87 4.70
CA GLY A 124 -18.66 6.32 6.07
C GLY A 124 -18.47 4.81 6.08
N PRO A 125 -18.09 4.24 7.23
CA PRO A 125 -17.86 4.92 8.51
C PRO A 125 -16.63 5.83 8.52
N TRP A 126 -16.66 6.85 9.40
CA TRP A 126 -15.54 7.75 9.65
C TRP A 126 -14.72 7.27 10.86
N ASN A 127 -13.40 7.31 10.74
CA ASN A 127 -12.47 7.03 11.81
C ASN A 127 -11.58 8.27 12.03
N VAL A 128 -11.90 9.02 13.09
CA VAL A 128 -11.18 10.25 13.48
C VAL A 128 -10.27 9.92 14.64
N ARG A 129 -8.97 10.15 14.47
CA ARG A 129 -7.93 9.92 15.49
C ARG A 129 -6.96 11.10 15.52
N PRO A 130 -6.14 11.24 16.57
CA PRO A 130 -5.09 12.25 16.59
C PRO A 130 -4.16 12.21 15.38
N GLU A 131 -3.87 11.01 14.87
CA GLU A 131 -2.99 10.79 13.73
C GLU A 131 -3.67 11.14 12.38
N GLY A 132 -4.98 11.43 12.37
CA GLY A 132 -5.72 11.89 11.21
C GLY A 132 -7.07 11.24 10.98
N VAL A 133 -7.68 11.64 9.89
CA VAL A 133 -9.05 11.24 9.52
C VAL A 133 -8.98 10.21 8.40
N ASN A 134 -9.71 9.11 8.60
CA ASN A 134 -9.91 8.12 7.56
C ASN A 134 -11.41 7.88 7.36
N VAL A 135 -11.80 7.53 6.15
CA VAL A 135 -13.19 7.26 5.79
C VAL A 135 -13.26 6.14 4.77
N GLN A 136 -14.30 5.35 4.82
CA GLN A 136 -14.65 4.49 3.68
C GLN A 136 -15.43 5.34 2.68
N PRO A 137 -14.88 5.57 1.47
CA PRO A 137 -15.56 6.32 0.42
C PRO A 137 -16.52 5.41 -0.36
N PRO A 138 -17.40 5.95 -1.20
CA PRO A 138 -18.10 5.17 -2.21
C PRO A 138 -17.16 4.32 -3.08
N ARG A 139 -17.62 3.14 -3.48
CA ARG A 139 -16.84 2.15 -4.25
C ARG A 139 -16.08 2.76 -5.45
N GLN A 140 -16.69 3.69 -6.16
CA GLN A 140 -16.06 4.32 -7.34
C GLN A 140 -14.70 4.96 -7.04
N TYR A 141 -14.49 5.48 -5.83
CA TYR A 141 -13.19 6.02 -5.40
C TYR A 141 -12.18 4.90 -5.11
N LEU A 142 -12.63 3.79 -4.48
CA LEU A 142 -11.77 2.63 -4.24
C LEU A 142 -11.35 1.95 -5.54
N ASP A 143 -12.25 1.82 -6.51
CA ASP A 143 -11.95 1.29 -7.84
C ASP A 143 -10.91 2.14 -8.60
N GLY A 144 -10.83 3.44 -8.30
CA GLY A 144 -9.88 4.40 -8.90
C GLY A 144 -8.54 4.51 -8.15
N ILE A 145 -8.32 3.74 -7.10
CA ILE A 145 -7.04 3.72 -6.36
C ILE A 145 -6.17 2.58 -6.86
N CYS A 146 -4.88 2.89 -7.03
CA CYS A 146 -3.82 1.93 -7.24
C CYS A 146 -2.86 1.95 -6.05
N THR A 147 -2.60 0.78 -5.47
CA THR A 147 -1.59 0.60 -4.42
C THR A 147 -0.28 0.12 -5.03
N LEU A 148 0.82 0.79 -4.72
CA LEU A 148 2.19 0.41 -5.05
C LEU A 148 2.94 0.08 -3.76
N ARG A 149 3.35 -1.16 -3.62
CA ARG A 149 4.07 -1.67 -2.44
C ARG A 149 5.53 -1.92 -2.83
N ILE A 150 6.41 -1.02 -2.40
CA ILE A 150 7.86 -1.13 -2.64
C ILE A 150 8.42 -2.10 -1.60
N HIS A 151 8.96 -3.21 -2.05
CA HIS A 151 9.56 -4.22 -1.18
C HIS A 151 11.05 -3.91 -0.94
N LEU A 152 11.36 -3.53 0.30
CA LEU A 152 12.75 -3.25 0.70
C LEU A 152 13.51 -4.54 1.01
N ASP A 153 12.77 -5.59 1.38
CA ASP A 153 13.25 -6.96 1.56
C ASP A 153 12.49 -7.90 0.62
N ALA A 154 13.14 -8.98 0.20
CA ALA A 154 12.44 -10.06 -0.47
C ALA A 154 11.44 -10.73 0.48
N CYS A 155 10.26 -11.04 -0.02
CA CYS A 155 9.27 -11.77 0.77
C CYS A 155 8.72 -12.98 0.02
N ASP A 156 8.44 -14.03 0.78
CA ASP A 156 7.85 -15.29 0.35
C ASP A 156 6.98 -15.89 1.47
N ALA A 157 6.60 -17.16 1.35
CA ALA A 157 5.80 -17.85 2.34
C ALA A 157 6.48 -17.90 3.74
N GLY A 158 7.81 -17.91 3.80
CA GLY A 158 8.59 -18.03 5.04
C GLY A 158 8.54 -16.77 5.91
N ASN A 159 8.61 -15.56 5.31
CA ASN A 159 8.58 -14.31 6.07
C ASN A 159 7.26 -13.52 5.92
N GLY A 160 6.18 -14.21 5.54
CA GLY A 160 4.82 -13.67 5.58
C GLY A 160 4.47 -12.76 4.41
N ALA A 161 4.85 -13.13 3.18
CA ALA A 161 4.31 -12.52 1.96
C ALA A 161 2.78 -12.47 1.98
N LEU A 162 2.19 -11.52 1.26
CA LEU A 162 0.75 -11.46 1.15
C LEU A 162 0.21 -12.74 0.50
N ARG A 163 -0.91 -13.20 1.02
CA ARG A 163 -1.82 -14.10 0.33
C ARG A 163 -2.91 -13.25 -0.29
N VAL A 164 -3.18 -13.46 -1.56
CA VAL A 164 -4.15 -12.69 -2.33
C VAL A 164 -5.14 -13.62 -3.00
N VAL A 165 -6.36 -13.18 -3.19
CA VAL A 165 -7.37 -13.90 -3.96
C VAL A 165 -7.51 -13.23 -5.32
N PRO A 166 -6.99 -13.85 -6.41
CA PRO A 166 -7.06 -13.27 -7.75
C PRO A 166 -8.50 -12.96 -8.18
N GLY A 167 -8.70 -11.81 -8.78
CA GLY A 167 -10.00 -11.39 -9.31
C GLY A 167 -11.02 -10.95 -8.26
N SER A 168 -10.75 -11.09 -6.95
CA SER A 168 -11.70 -10.77 -5.87
C SER A 168 -12.15 -9.30 -5.87
N HIS A 169 -11.31 -8.36 -6.34
CA HIS A 169 -11.65 -6.95 -6.47
C HIS A 169 -12.89 -6.68 -7.34
N ARG A 170 -13.22 -7.58 -8.27
CA ARG A 170 -14.38 -7.42 -9.16
C ARG A 170 -15.71 -7.55 -8.44
N HIS A 171 -15.73 -8.25 -7.30
CA HIS A 171 -16.92 -8.45 -6.46
C HIS A 171 -17.27 -7.21 -5.62
N GLY A 172 -16.48 -6.13 -5.71
CA GLY A 172 -16.67 -4.94 -4.90
C GLY A 172 -16.28 -5.18 -3.45
N VAL A 173 -17.01 -4.54 -2.52
CA VAL A 173 -16.82 -4.76 -1.09
C VAL A 173 -17.44 -6.10 -0.71
N ILE A 174 -16.60 -7.04 -0.26
CA ILE A 174 -17.01 -8.38 0.15
C ILE A 174 -17.45 -8.32 1.61
N PRO A 175 -18.70 -8.73 1.95
CA PRO A 175 -19.16 -8.83 3.33
C PRO A 175 -18.28 -9.79 4.14
N ALA A 176 -18.06 -9.48 5.41
CA ALA A 176 -17.22 -10.31 6.28
C ALA A 176 -17.69 -11.78 6.37
N ALA A 177 -19.00 -12.01 6.27
CA ALA A 177 -19.59 -13.36 6.28
C ALA A 177 -19.20 -14.18 5.04
N ASP A 178 -18.95 -13.53 3.90
CA ASP A 178 -18.71 -14.19 2.62
C ASP A 178 -17.22 -14.41 2.34
N ILE A 179 -16.34 -13.84 3.15
CA ILE A 179 -14.87 -13.92 2.95
C ILE A 179 -14.40 -15.38 2.87
N ALA A 180 -14.98 -16.27 3.67
CA ALA A 180 -14.60 -17.68 3.71
C ALA A 180 -14.78 -18.39 2.35
N ASP A 181 -15.71 -17.96 1.52
CA ASP A 181 -15.98 -18.56 0.21
C ASP A 181 -14.89 -18.23 -0.82
N PHE A 182 -14.16 -17.12 -0.60
CA PHE A 182 -13.08 -16.68 -1.47
C PHE A 182 -11.71 -17.27 -1.09
N THR A 183 -11.48 -17.56 0.19
CA THR A 183 -10.17 -17.94 0.71
C THR A 183 -9.58 -19.24 0.15
N PRO A 184 -10.33 -20.24 -0.31
CA PRO A 184 -9.79 -21.43 -0.97
C PRO A 184 -9.02 -21.12 -2.27
N HIS A 185 -9.30 -19.99 -2.90
CA HIS A 185 -8.67 -19.55 -4.15
C HIS A 185 -7.43 -18.68 -3.92
N ALA A 186 -7.01 -18.52 -2.67
CA ALA A 186 -5.89 -17.68 -2.30
C ALA A 186 -4.55 -18.28 -2.74
N GLN A 187 -3.66 -17.42 -3.20
CA GLN A 187 -2.28 -17.76 -3.51
C GLN A 187 -1.29 -16.84 -2.77
N VAL A 188 -0.10 -17.36 -2.46
CA VAL A 188 1.01 -16.56 -1.94
C VAL A 188 1.55 -15.70 -3.08
N CYS A 189 1.85 -14.43 -2.80
CA CYS A 189 2.46 -13.50 -3.74
C CYS A 189 3.91 -13.21 -3.29
N PRO A 190 4.91 -14.00 -3.74
CA PRO A 190 6.31 -13.71 -3.48
C PRO A 190 6.72 -12.44 -4.22
N VAL A 191 7.54 -11.60 -3.56
CA VAL A 191 8.02 -10.34 -4.17
C VAL A 191 9.51 -10.18 -3.85
N PRO A 192 10.38 -10.05 -4.88
CA PRO A 192 11.80 -9.77 -4.68
C PRO A 192 12.05 -8.40 -4.03
N ALA A 193 13.20 -8.24 -3.37
CA ALA A 193 13.67 -6.92 -2.96
C ALA A 193 13.88 -5.99 -4.16
N GLY A 194 13.45 -4.74 -4.06
CA GLY A 194 13.50 -3.77 -5.15
C GLY A 194 12.36 -3.88 -6.17
N ALA A 195 11.50 -4.89 -6.04
CA ALA A 195 10.28 -5.00 -6.82
C ALA A 195 9.14 -4.16 -6.22
N VAL A 196 8.16 -3.83 -7.04
CA VAL A 196 6.92 -3.17 -6.64
C VAL A 196 5.74 -4.12 -6.90
N MET A 197 5.02 -4.45 -5.85
CA MET A 197 3.73 -5.12 -5.97
C MET A 197 2.64 -4.08 -6.21
N LEU A 198 1.92 -4.23 -7.30
CA LEU A 198 0.70 -3.49 -7.61
C LEU A 198 -0.49 -4.21 -6.99
N MET A 199 -1.43 -3.47 -6.42
CA MET A 199 -2.64 -4.06 -5.88
C MET A 199 -3.81 -3.08 -5.95
N LYS A 200 -5.00 -3.57 -6.29
CA LYS A 200 -6.25 -2.81 -6.14
C LYS A 200 -6.72 -2.91 -4.69
N PRO A 201 -7.23 -1.84 -4.07
CA PRO A 201 -7.69 -1.86 -2.68
C PRO A 201 -8.72 -2.96 -2.38
N LEU A 202 -9.59 -3.24 -3.35
CA LEU A 202 -10.63 -4.27 -3.24
C LEU A 202 -10.13 -5.70 -3.49
N THR A 203 -8.83 -5.92 -3.71
CA THR A 203 -8.27 -7.26 -3.73
C THR A 203 -8.25 -7.83 -2.32
N LEU A 204 -8.95 -8.94 -2.10
CA LEU A 204 -8.99 -9.63 -0.81
C LEU A 204 -7.62 -10.22 -0.51
N HIS A 205 -7.04 -9.84 0.62
CA HIS A 205 -5.69 -10.25 0.99
C HIS A 205 -5.51 -10.44 2.50
N ALA A 206 -4.46 -11.19 2.84
CA ALA A 206 -4.07 -11.51 4.20
C ALA A 206 -2.56 -11.72 4.30
N SER A 207 -2.00 -11.79 5.50
CA SER A 207 -0.63 -12.30 5.69
C SER A 207 -0.52 -13.15 6.94
N HIS A 208 0.25 -14.23 6.85
CA HIS A 208 0.60 -15.06 8.01
C HIS A 208 1.72 -14.42 8.84
N ARG A 209 1.94 -15.00 10.03
CA ARG A 209 3.14 -14.73 10.82
C ARG A 209 4.40 -15.05 10.01
N SER A 210 5.52 -14.44 10.39
CA SER A 210 6.83 -14.87 9.91
C SER A 210 7.16 -16.24 10.50
N LEU A 211 7.67 -17.14 9.68
CA LEU A 211 8.10 -18.48 10.08
C LEU A 211 9.64 -18.56 10.18
N ASP A 212 10.34 -17.53 9.73
CA ASP A 212 11.79 -17.44 9.70
C ASP A 212 12.31 -16.10 10.25
N GLU A 213 13.64 -15.94 10.29
CA GLU A 213 14.32 -14.79 10.86
C GLU A 213 14.50 -13.61 9.88
N ARG A 214 13.92 -13.67 8.69
CA ARG A 214 14.03 -12.58 7.70
C ARG A 214 13.04 -11.47 8.00
N PRO A 215 13.45 -10.19 8.01
CA PRO A 215 12.54 -9.07 8.13
C PRO A 215 11.68 -8.93 6.86
N ARG A 216 10.58 -8.20 6.97
CA ARG A 216 9.76 -7.80 5.82
C ARG A 216 9.40 -6.32 5.95
N ARG A 217 10.16 -5.48 5.28
CA ARG A 217 9.98 -4.03 5.25
C ARG A 217 9.39 -3.60 3.91
N VAL A 218 8.32 -2.84 3.97
CA VAL A 218 7.55 -2.43 2.78
C VAL A 218 7.13 -0.98 2.92
N ILE A 219 7.33 -0.17 1.87
CA ILE A 219 6.69 1.14 1.73
C ILE A 219 5.41 0.93 0.90
N HIS A 220 4.28 1.29 1.49
CA HIS A 220 2.96 1.16 0.90
C HIS A 220 2.43 2.54 0.52
N LEU A 221 2.22 2.76 -0.77
CA LEU A 221 1.73 4.00 -1.34
C LEU A 221 0.43 3.75 -2.08
N GLU A 222 -0.57 4.58 -1.81
CA GLU A 222 -1.84 4.56 -2.56
C GLU A 222 -1.95 5.83 -3.38
N PHE A 223 -2.33 5.70 -4.64
CA PHE A 223 -2.51 6.80 -5.58
C PHE A 223 -3.90 6.75 -6.21
N SER A 224 -4.43 7.93 -6.56
CA SER A 224 -5.67 8.10 -7.32
C SER A 224 -5.53 9.23 -8.33
N SER A 225 -6.18 9.11 -9.48
CA SER A 225 -6.36 10.23 -10.42
C SER A 225 -7.61 11.06 -10.13
N GLN A 226 -8.41 10.65 -9.15
CA GLN A 226 -9.69 11.28 -8.84
C GLN A 226 -9.54 12.34 -7.74
N ARG A 227 -10.26 13.44 -7.89
CA ARG A 227 -10.46 14.41 -6.81
C ARG A 227 -11.64 14.00 -5.95
N LEU A 228 -11.57 14.29 -4.65
CA LEU A 228 -12.67 14.12 -3.73
C LEU A 228 -13.70 15.27 -3.86
N PRO A 229 -14.99 15.02 -3.53
CA PRO A 229 -16.04 16.02 -3.66
C PRO A 229 -15.97 17.10 -2.57
N ALA A 230 -16.69 18.21 -2.79
CA ALA A 230 -16.90 19.30 -1.83
C ALA A 230 -15.60 19.86 -1.20
N GLY A 231 -14.50 19.87 -1.97
CA GLY A 231 -13.22 20.38 -1.50
C GLY A 231 -12.55 19.52 -0.39
N LEU A 232 -13.02 18.29 -0.15
CA LEU A 232 -12.28 17.29 0.62
C LEU A 232 -11.01 16.93 -0.15
N ARG A 233 -9.90 16.73 0.55
CA ARG A 233 -8.60 16.41 -0.07
C ARG A 233 -8.02 15.12 0.46
N TRP A 234 -7.29 14.43 -0.37
CA TRP A 234 -6.42 13.35 0.07
C TRP A 234 -5.38 13.91 1.05
N ARG A 235 -5.19 13.24 2.18
CA ARG A 235 -4.38 13.82 3.26
C ARG A 235 -2.92 14.04 2.87
N GLU A 236 -2.32 13.09 2.19
CA GLU A 236 -0.91 13.16 1.78
C GLU A 236 -0.67 14.21 0.67
N ASP A 237 -1.72 14.53 -0.10
CA ASP A 237 -1.71 15.56 -1.14
C ASP A 237 -1.91 16.97 -0.53
N ALA A 238 -2.54 17.02 0.64
CA ALA A 238 -2.78 18.26 1.38
C ALA A 238 -1.56 18.71 2.22
N ALA A 239 -0.56 17.85 2.40
CA ALA A 239 0.68 18.23 3.07
C ALA A 239 1.40 19.30 2.25
N PRO A 240 1.92 20.39 2.88
CA PRO A 240 2.62 21.44 2.15
C PRO A 240 3.81 20.84 1.40
N ALA A 241 3.93 21.17 0.12
CA ALA A 241 5.16 20.98 -0.59
C ALA A 241 6.20 21.88 0.10
N SER A 242 7.08 21.28 0.89
CA SER A 242 8.22 21.94 1.53
C SER A 242 9.31 22.19 0.51
#